data_8f6f98dcc4851f7717a5d8357fbb781c
#
_entry.id   8f6f98dcc4851f7717a5d8357fbb781c
#
_cell.length_a   1.000
_cell.length_b   1.000
_cell.length_c   1.000
_cell.angle_alpha   90.00
_cell.angle_beta   90.00
_cell.angle_gamma   90.00
#
_symmetry.space_group_name_H-M   'P 1'
#
loop_
_entity.id
_entity.type
_entity.pdbx_description
1 polymer ?
#
loop_
_entity_poly.entity_id
_entity_poly.type
_entity_poly.pdbx_seq_one_letter_code
_entity_poly.pdbx_strand_id
1 'polypeptide(L)'
;MMQQDQAQRITVGTGEAAREIAVLREDGAPGRCGILWLSGFKSDMAGTKAEEIAAFARTTGRAVTRLDYSGHGLSGGDFEDGTISRWTEEAVAVFEAFCREPTIVVGSSMGGWIALL
;
A
#
# COMPACT_ATOMS: atom_id res chain seq x y z
N MET A 1 2.98 14.07 15.19
CA MET A 1 3.41 14.04 13.78
C MET A 1 2.41 13.26 12.95
N MET A 2 2.03 13.77 11.80
CA MET A 2 1.12 13.10 10.90
C MET A 2 1.86 12.01 10.14
N GLN A 3 1.28 10.80 10.09
CA GLN A 3 1.91 9.69 9.37
C GLN A 3 2.09 10.01 7.88
N GLN A 4 1.16 10.77 7.32
CA GLN A 4 1.22 11.14 5.90
C GLN A 4 2.47 11.95 5.57
N ASP A 5 3.01 12.68 6.55
CA ASP A 5 4.25 13.44 6.35
C ASP A 5 5.46 12.53 6.19
N GLN A 6 5.33 11.25 6.54
CA GLN A 6 6.40 10.28 6.43
C GLN A 6 6.26 9.40 5.21
N ALA A 7 5.27 9.66 4.36
CA ALA A 7 5.03 8.85 3.17
C ALA A 7 6.22 8.95 2.21
N GLN A 8 6.65 7.81 1.73
CA GLN A 8 7.63 7.71 0.65
C GLN A 8 6.87 7.63 -0.66
N ARG A 9 7.57 7.85 -1.76
CA ARG A 9 6.95 7.78 -3.08
C ARG A 9 7.82 6.97 -4.01
N ILE A 10 7.17 6.16 -4.84
CA ILE A 10 7.85 5.46 -5.92
C ILE A 10 7.10 5.76 -7.22
N THR A 11 7.80 5.68 -8.32
CA THR A 11 7.20 5.87 -9.64
C THR A 11 6.86 4.51 -10.22
N VAL A 12 5.60 4.35 -10.66
CA VAL A 12 5.15 3.11 -11.29
C VAL A 12 4.72 3.45 -12.71
N GLY A 13 5.15 2.62 -13.67
CA GLY A 13 4.87 2.85 -15.08
C GLY A 13 5.91 3.75 -15.72
N THR A 14 5.76 3.97 -17.03
CA THR A 14 6.68 4.78 -17.83
C THR A 14 5.90 5.72 -18.72
N GLY A 15 6.57 6.82 -19.15
CA GLY A 15 5.96 7.77 -20.07
C GLY A 15 4.70 8.38 -19.51
N GLU A 16 3.66 8.42 -20.32
CA GLU A 16 2.37 8.99 -19.89
C GLU A 16 1.65 8.14 -18.87
N ALA A 17 2.04 6.87 -18.73
CA ALA A 17 1.45 5.99 -17.73
C ALA A 17 2.16 6.08 -16.38
N ALA A 18 3.24 6.85 -16.27
CA ALA A 18 3.98 6.98 -15.02
C ALA A 18 3.16 7.74 -13.98
N ARG A 19 3.17 7.26 -12.75
CA ARG A 19 2.47 7.93 -11.65
C ARG A 19 3.22 7.68 -10.35
N GLU A 20 3.10 8.64 -9.43
CA GLU A 20 3.75 8.58 -8.13
C GLU A 20 2.84 7.89 -7.14
N ILE A 21 3.35 6.85 -6.51
CA ILE A 21 2.58 6.08 -5.52
C ILE A 21 3.13 6.38 -4.13
N ALA A 22 2.26 6.84 -3.26
CA ALA A 22 2.61 7.15 -1.88
C ALA A 22 2.54 5.88 -1.04
N VAL A 23 3.56 5.67 -0.21
CA VAL A 23 3.71 4.45 0.59
C VAL A 23 4.06 4.84 2.02
N LEU A 24 3.40 4.20 2.98
CA LEU A 24 3.78 4.27 4.39
C LEU A 24 4.37 2.92 4.78
N ARG A 25 5.64 2.93 5.16
CA ARG A 25 6.33 1.71 5.59
C ARG A 25 6.82 1.88 7.01
N GLU A 26 6.48 0.92 7.88
CA GLU A 26 7.01 0.84 9.23
C GLU A 26 7.70 -0.50 9.36
N ASP A 27 8.96 -0.49 9.78
CA ASP A 27 9.73 -1.71 9.95
C ASP A 27 9.30 -2.46 11.21
N GLY A 28 9.51 -3.76 11.20
CA GLY A 28 9.21 -4.61 12.35
C GLY A 28 10.45 -5.27 12.89
N ALA A 29 10.27 -6.15 13.88
CA ALA A 29 11.34 -6.92 14.48
C ALA A 29 11.78 -8.04 13.54
N PRO A 30 13.06 -8.43 13.57
CA PRO A 30 13.54 -9.55 12.75
C PRO A 30 12.79 -10.85 13.08
N GLY A 31 12.59 -11.67 12.08
CA GLY A 31 11.98 -12.99 12.25
C GLY A 31 10.46 -12.99 12.27
N ARG A 32 9.81 -11.84 12.08
CA ARG A 32 8.36 -11.76 12.01
C ARG A 32 7.92 -11.52 10.58
N CYS A 33 6.82 -12.16 10.18
CA CYS A 33 6.22 -11.86 8.87
C CYS A 33 5.70 -10.44 8.87
N GLY A 34 5.87 -9.73 7.75
CA GLY A 34 5.31 -8.41 7.57
C GLY A 34 3.87 -8.48 7.08
N ILE A 35 3.24 -7.31 6.99
CA ILE A 35 1.88 -7.17 6.48
C ILE A 35 1.91 -6.14 5.36
N LEU A 36 1.27 -6.46 4.24
CA LEU A 36 0.98 -5.49 3.17
C LEU A 36 -0.53 -5.29 3.16
N TRP A 37 -0.96 -4.05 3.40
CA TRP A 37 -2.38 -3.69 3.43
C TRP A 37 -2.82 -3.12 2.09
N LEU A 38 -3.89 -3.68 1.54
CA LEU A 38 -4.48 -3.24 0.27
C LEU A 38 -5.89 -2.72 0.55
N SER A 39 -6.06 -1.42 0.36
CA SER A 39 -7.33 -0.72 0.65
C SER A 39 -8.40 -1.04 -0.40
N GLY A 40 -9.64 -0.70 -0.06
CA GLY A 40 -10.76 -0.82 -0.99
C GLY A 40 -10.86 0.34 -1.94
N PHE A 41 -11.84 0.24 -2.84
CA PHE A 41 -12.14 1.27 -3.84
C PHE A 41 -12.46 2.60 -3.16
N LYS A 42 -11.84 3.67 -3.61
CA LYS A 42 -12.01 5.02 -3.07
C LYS A 42 -11.63 5.17 -1.61
N SER A 43 -10.88 4.21 -1.06
CA SER A 43 -10.32 4.31 0.29
C SER A 43 -8.87 4.73 0.19
N ASP A 44 -8.27 5.06 1.34
CA ASP A 44 -6.87 5.42 1.39
C ASP A 44 -6.16 4.73 2.56
N MET A 45 -4.83 4.87 2.59
CA MET A 45 -3.99 4.18 3.57
C MET A 45 -4.06 4.77 4.97
N ALA A 46 -4.79 5.87 5.14
CA ALA A 46 -5.02 6.49 6.45
C ALA A 46 -6.43 6.21 6.97
N GLY A 47 -7.21 5.37 6.28
CA GLY A 47 -8.55 5.02 6.72
C GLY A 47 -8.54 4.17 7.99
N THR A 48 -9.72 3.99 8.59
CA THR A 48 -9.84 3.31 9.87
C THR A 48 -9.27 1.90 9.87
N LYS A 49 -9.62 1.09 8.86
CA LYS A 49 -9.12 -0.28 8.80
C LYS A 49 -7.61 -0.31 8.61
N ALA A 50 -7.07 0.56 7.77
CA ALA A 50 -5.65 0.64 7.54
C ALA A 50 -4.91 1.00 8.83
N GLU A 51 -5.43 1.96 9.59
CA GLU A 51 -4.82 2.37 10.84
C GLU A 51 -4.89 1.27 11.89
N GLU A 52 -5.97 0.51 11.93
CA GLU A 52 -6.09 -0.61 12.88
C GLU A 52 -5.13 -1.73 12.55
N ILE A 53 -4.93 -2.03 11.28
CA ILE A 53 -3.94 -3.03 10.87
C ILE A 53 -2.53 -2.57 11.22
N ALA A 54 -2.23 -1.28 11.02
CA ALA A 54 -0.92 -0.75 11.37
C ALA A 54 -0.69 -0.83 12.89
N ALA A 55 -1.70 -0.54 13.69
CA ALA A 55 -1.60 -0.65 15.14
C ALA A 55 -1.35 -2.11 15.57
N PHE A 56 -2.07 -3.05 14.97
CA PHE A 56 -1.84 -4.48 15.22
C PHE A 56 -0.39 -4.87 14.88
N ALA A 57 0.11 -4.40 13.74
CA ALA A 57 1.46 -4.71 13.34
C ALA A 57 2.47 -4.19 14.36
N ARG A 58 2.29 -2.95 14.84
CA ARG A 58 3.19 -2.36 15.85
C ARG A 58 3.19 -3.18 17.12
N THR A 59 2.03 -3.61 17.60
CA THR A 59 1.95 -4.34 18.87
C THR A 59 2.51 -5.75 18.74
N THR A 60 2.58 -6.30 17.54
CA THR A 60 3.10 -7.65 17.31
C THR A 60 4.51 -7.66 16.73
N GLY A 61 5.13 -6.49 16.60
CA GLY A 61 6.51 -6.38 16.08
C GLY A 61 6.63 -6.73 14.60
N ARG A 62 5.55 -6.56 13.83
CA ARG A 62 5.54 -6.86 12.41
C ARG A 62 5.72 -5.60 11.59
N ALA A 63 6.48 -5.70 10.51
CA ALA A 63 6.54 -4.62 9.53
C ALA A 63 5.17 -4.47 8.89
N VAL A 64 4.80 -3.25 8.54
CA VAL A 64 3.56 -2.99 7.81
C VAL A 64 3.82 -2.01 6.69
N THR A 65 3.30 -2.33 5.51
CA THR A 65 3.42 -1.49 4.32
C THR A 65 2.01 -1.18 3.85
N ARG A 66 1.75 0.11 3.61
CA ARG A 66 0.46 0.59 3.11
C ARG A 66 0.74 1.48 1.92
N LEU A 67 -0.18 1.49 0.95
CA LEU A 67 -0.05 2.37 -0.21
C LEU A 67 -1.39 2.98 -0.54
N ASP A 68 -1.33 4.12 -1.23
CA ASP A 68 -2.48 4.67 -1.91
C ASP A 68 -2.36 4.31 -3.39
N TYR A 69 -3.40 3.71 -3.96
CA TYR A 69 -3.42 3.48 -5.40
C TYR A 69 -3.42 4.81 -6.14
N SER A 70 -3.01 4.79 -7.40
CA SER A 70 -3.11 6.00 -8.23
C SER A 70 -4.53 6.54 -8.22
N GLY A 71 -4.64 7.87 -8.20
CA GLY A 71 -5.93 8.56 -8.11
C GLY A 71 -6.57 8.51 -6.74
N HIS A 72 -5.89 7.95 -5.72
CA HIS A 72 -6.39 7.86 -4.35
C HIS A 72 -5.43 8.56 -3.40
N GLY A 73 -5.97 9.12 -2.33
CA GLY A 73 -5.19 9.66 -1.22
C GLY A 73 -4.05 10.57 -1.67
N LEU A 74 -2.84 10.23 -1.25
CA LEU A 74 -1.64 11.04 -1.52
C LEU A 74 -0.93 10.68 -2.81
N SER A 75 -1.38 9.65 -3.51
CA SER A 75 -0.75 9.23 -4.76
C SER A 75 -1.15 10.13 -5.92
N GLY A 76 -0.31 10.15 -6.95
CA GLY A 76 -0.58 10.90 -8.17
C GLY A 76 -1.52 10.14 -9.10
N GLY A 77 -1.68 10.68 -10.30
CA GLY A 77 -2.55 10.10 -11.31
C GLY A 77 -3.99 10.55 -11.13
N ASP A 78 -4.79 10.31 -12.16
CA ASP A 78 -6.20 10.63 -12.12
C ASP A 78 -7.01 9.38 -11.82
N PHE A 79 -8.02 9.52 -10.96
CA PHE A 79 -8.88 8.40 -10.59
C PHE A 79 -9.52 7.75 -11.83
N GLU A 80 -9.88 8.58 -12.79
CA GLU A 80 -10.57 8.12 -14.00
C GLU A 80 -9.68 7.23 -14.88
N ASP A 81 -8.38 7.34 -14.77
CA ASP A 81 -7.46 6.48 -15.51
C ASP A 81 -7.21 5.15 -14.82
N GLY A 82 -7.78 4.95 -13.64
CA GLY A 82 -7.54 3.76 -12.84
C GLY A 82 -8.26 2.53 -13.39
N THR A 83 -7.61 1.39 -13.28
CA THR A 83 -8.18 0.09 -13.57
C THR A 83 -7.63 -0.89 -12.55
N ILE A 84 -8.29 -2.02 -12.41
CA ILE A 84 -7.78 -3.08 -11.50
C ILE A 84 -6.38 -3.50 -11.93
N SER A 85 -6.11 -3.57 -13.23
CA SER A 85 -4.78 -3.93 -13.72
C SER A 85 -3.73 -2.91 -13.30
N ARG A 86 -4.01 -1.63 -13.40
CA ARG A 86 -3.08 -0.58 -12.98
C ARG A 86 -2.84 -0.61 -11.47
N TRP A 87 -3.91 -0.77 -10.71
CA TRP A 87 -3.80 -0.80 -9.25
C TRP A 87 -3.07 -2.06 -8.78
N THR A 88 -3.27 -3.20 -9.47
CA THR A 88 -2.52 -4.41 -9.20
C THR A 88 -1.03 -4.21 -9.50
N GLU A 89 -0.71 -3.57 -10.62
CA GLU A 89 0.69 -3.26 -10.97
C GLU A 89 1.34 -2.44 -9.86
N GLU A 90 0.61 -1.46 -9.31
CA GLU A 90 1.12 -0.62 -8.24
C GLU A 90 1.36 -1.41 -6.96
N ALA A 91 0.43 -2.31 -6.61
CA ALA A 91 0.58 -3.16 -5.44
C ALA A 91 1.80 -4.08 -5.56
N VAL A 92 2.02 -4.66 -6.75
CA VAL A 92 3.18 -5.50 -7.00
C VAL A 92 4.47 -4.70 -6.89
N ALA A 93 4.49 -3.49 -7.46
CA ALA A 93 5.68 -2.64 -7.40
C ALA A 93 6.03 -2.27 -5.96
N VAL A 94 5.03 -1.96 -5.15
CA VAL A 94 5.25 -1.66 -3.73
C VAL A 94 5.74 -2.89 -2.98
N PHE A 95 5.13 -4.04 -3.25
CA PHE A 95 5.58 -5.29 -2.63
C PHE A 95 7.05 -5.55 -2.93
N GLU A 96 7.44 -5.42 -4.18
CA GLU A 96 8.83 -5.68 -4.59
C GLU A 96 9.81 -4.66 -4.03
N ALA A 97 9.38 -3.42 -3.89
CA ALA A 97 10.28 -2.36 -3.41
C ALA A 97 10.46 -2.38 -1.89
N PHE A 98 9.44 -2.74 -1.14
CA PHE A 98 9.43 -2.56 0.31
C PHE A 98 9.35 -3.85 1.12
N CYS A 99 8.72 -4.90 0.62
CA CYS A 99 8.46 -6.11 1.42
C CYS A 99 9.60 -7.11 1.24
N ARG A 100 10.59 -7.03 2.11
CA ARG A 100 11.79 -7.86 2.01
C ARG A 100 11.74 -9.11 2.86
N GLU A 101 10.77 -9.20 3.76
CA GLU A 101 10.52 -10.35 4.61
C GLU A 101 9.32 -11.13 4.07
N PRO A 102 9.09 -12.36 4.52
CA PRO A 102 7.83 -13.03 4.21
C PRO A 102 6.68 -12.15 4.64
N THR A 103 5.70 -11.94 3.77
CA THR A 103 4.67 -10.92 3.96
C THR A 103 3.29 -11.54 3.79
N ILE A 104 2.40 -11.20 4.75
CA ILE A 104 0.99 -11.56 4.67
C ILE A 104 0.29 -10.40 3.96
N VAL A 105 -0.42 -10.71 2.88
CA VAL A 105 -1.16 -9.70 2.15
C VAL A 105 -2.58 -9.68 2.68
N VAL A 106 -3.02 -8.53 3.17
CA VAL A 106 -4.36 -8.35 3.74
C VAL A 106 -5.08 -7.31 2.91
N GLY A 107 -6.22 -7.68 2.36
CA GLY A 107 -7.00 -6.77 1.53
C GLY A 107 -8.44 -6.69 1.98
N SER A 108 -9.05 -5.52 1.76
CA SER A 108 -10.46 -5.28 2.06
C SER A 108 -11.18 -4.94 0.76
N SER A 109 -12.28 -5.62 0.45
CA SER A 109 -13.11 -5.37 -0.70
C SER A 109 -12.26 -5.48 -1.99
N MET A 110 -12.13 -4.41 -2.76
CA MET A 110 -11.29 -4.40 -3.97
C MET A 110 -9.86 -4.83 -3.66
N GLY A 111 -9.32 -4.41 -2.50
CA GLY A 111 -7.98 -4.82 -2.08
C GLY A 111 -7.86 -6.33 -1.91
N GLY A 112 -8.91 -6.98 -1.44
CA GLY A 112 -8.94 -8.43 -1.35
C GLY A 112 -8.87 -9.09 -2.73
N TRP A 113 -9.57 -8.52 -3.71
CA TRP A 113 -9.51 -9.00 -5.09
C TRP A 113 -8.09 -8.82 -5.65
N ILE A 114 -7.50 -7.65 -5.46
CA ILE A 114 -6.14 -7.39 -5.93
C ILE A 114 -5.14 -8.37 -5.30
N ALA A 115 -5.33 -8.71 -4.02
CA ALA A 115 -4.44 -9.64 -3.32
C ALA A 115 -4.44 -11.03 -3.99
N LEU A 116 -5.53 -11.40 -4.64
CA LEU A 116 -5.65 -12.71 -5.29
C LEU A 116 -5.08 -12.71 -6.72
N LEU A 117 -4.82 -11.55 -7.26
CA LEU A 117 -4.25 -11.45 -8.60
C LEU A 117 -2.73 -11.41 -8.53
#